data_73ed7489aca76e84de8ebf1acd98cf41
#
_entry.id   73ed7489aca76e84de8ebf1acd98cf41
#
_cell.length_a   1.000
_cell.length_b   1.000
_cell.length_c   1.000
_cell.angle_alpha   90.00
_cell.angle_beta   90.00
_cell.angle_gamma   90.00
#
_symmetry.space_group_name_H-M   'P 1'
#
loop_
_entity.id
_entity.type
_entity.pdbx_description
1 polymer ?
#
loop_
_entity_poly.entity_id
_entity_poly.type
_entity_poly.pdbx_seq_one_letter_code
_entity_poly.pdbx_strand_id
1 'polypeptide(L)'
;CIVCCAATNTQKPAAVREADGRNWVAQLHRQGLSPTSIQRALSSIRSLYRFISERDASVGNPALGVQAPKRRRNLPKTLDPDSVNHLFQWQPETTLDFRDMAIAELLYSSGLRLSELISANINDLEFNERIITVTGKGRKTRKLPVGGPALKAVEKWLSLRPLGTEDVQP
;
A
#
# COMPACT_ATOMS: atom_id res chain seq x y z
N CYS A 1 1.76 -1.76 23.34
CA CYS A 1 2.33 -1.54 24.64
C CYS A 1 2.40 -2.76 25.55
N ILE A 2 1.37 -3.63 25.51
CA ILE A 2 1.36 -4.90 26.21
C ILE A 2 2.60 -5.76 25.86
N VAL A 3 3.04 -5.74 24.61
CA VAL A 3 4.21 -6.53 24.14
C VAL A 3 5.53 -6.01 24.73
N CYS A 4 5.71 -4.69 24.88
CA CYS A 4 6.92 -4.12 25.47
C CYS A 4 6.96 -4.35 26.99
N CYS A 5 5.84 -4.16 27.67
CA CYS A 5 5.71 -4.41 29.09
C CYS A 5 5.86 -5.92 29.43
N ALA A 6 5.33 -6.81 28.58
CA ALA A 6 5.49 -8.25 28.75
C ALA A 6 6.94 -8.71 28.53
N ALA A 7 7.66 -8.10 27.57
CA ALA A 7 9.07 -8.42 27.32
C ALA A 7 10.03 -7.90 28.42
N THR A 8 9.63 -6.85 29.17
CA THR A 8 10.47 -6.25 30.23
C THR A 8 9.98 -6.59 31.64
N ASN A 9 8.92 -7.40 31.76
CA ASN A 9 8.27 -7.72 33.05
C ASN A 9 7.90 -6.49 33.92
N THR A 10 7.65 -5.34 33.26
CA THR A 10 7.43 -4.05 33.90
C THR A 10 5.97 -3.67 33.73
N GLN A 11 5.25 -3.54 34.85
CA GLN A 11 3.80 -3.24 34.84
C GLN A 11 3.46 -1.76 34.63
N LYS A 12 4.42 -0.84 34.84
CA LYS A 12 4.17 0.61 34.75
C LYS A 12 4.98 1.25 33.63
N PRO A 13 4.37 2.01 32.71
CA PRO A 13 5.08 2.70 31.62
C PRO A 13 6.22 3.61 32.10
N ALA A 14 6.04 4.26 33.26
CA ALA A 14 7.03 5.17 33.84
C ALA A 14 8.32 4.48 34.31
N ALA A 15 8.31 3.17 34.50
CA ALA A 15 9.47 2.42 34.99
C ALA A 15 10.36 1.87 33.84
N VAL A 16 9.91 1.99 32.58
CA VAL A 16 10.66 1.51 31.40
C VAL A 16 11.80 2.48 31.09
N ARG A 17 13.01 1.95 30.96
CA ARG A 17 14.23 2.71 30.68
C ARG A 17 14.66 2.50 29.22
N GLU A 18 15.54 3.35 28.73
CA GLU A 18 16.12 3.23 27.37
C GLU A 18 16.83 1.89 27.15
N ALA A 19 17.49 1.36 28.19
CA ALA A 19 18.13 0.03 28.14
C ALA A 19 17.14 -1.08 27.80
N ASP A 20 15.93 -1.02 28.34
CA ASP A 20 14.86 -2.00 28.07
C ASP A 20 14.42 -1.91 26.61
N GLY A 21 14.33 -0.69 26.07
CA GLY A 21 14.04 -0.46 24.66
C GLY A 21 15.11 -1.05 23.74
N ARG A 22 16.42 -0.90 24.08
CA ARG A 22 17.52 -1.51 23.34
C ARG A 22 17.48 -3.04 23.39
N ASN A 23 17.25 -3.60 24.56
CA ASN A 23 17.13 -5.05 24.74
C ASN A 23 15.96 -5.62 23.94
N TRP A 24 14.83 -4.94 23.95
CA TRP A 24 13.65 -5.32 23.18
C TRP A 24 13.93 -5.31 21.66
N VAL A 25 14.59 -4.29 21.13
CA VAL A 25 14.99 -4.22 19.72
C VAL A 25 15.94 -5.38 19.38
N ALA A 26 16.91 -5.68 20.26
CA ALA A 26 17.81 -6.81 20.08
C ALA A 26 17.07 -8.16 20.08
N GLN A 27 16.05 -8.29 20.91
CA GLN A 27 15.20 -9.49 20.94
C GLN A 27 14.39 -9.65 19.64
N LEU A 28 13.75 -8.57 19.16
CA LEU A 28 13.01 -8.60 17.89
C LEU A 28 13.93 -8.96 16.71
N HIS A 29 15.15 -8.46 16.72
CA HIS A 29 16.14 -8.78 15.70
C HIS A 29 16.56 -10.27 15.76
N ARG A 30 16.78 -10.83 16.96
CA ARG A 30 17.06 -12.27 17.15
C ARG A 30 15.89 -13.15 16.73
N GLN A 31 14.66 -12.66 16.85
CA GLN A 31 13.45 -13.34 16.37
C GLN A 31 13.29 -13.29 14.84
N GLY A 32 14.24 -12.67 14.12
CA GLY A 32 14.22 -12.61 12.66
C GLY A 32 13.33 -11.52 12.08
N LEU A 33 12.84 -10.56 12.89
CA LEU A 33 12.04 -9.46 12.32
C LEU A 33 12.90 -8.57 11.42
N SER A 34 12.31 -8.14 10.32
CA SER A 34 12.99 -7.23 9.38
C SER A 34 13.29 -5.88 10.03
N PRO A 35 14.39 -5.20 9.65
CA PRO A 35 14.70 -3.85 10.14
C PRO A 35 13.54 -2.86 9.97
N THR A 36 12.75 -3.01 8.90
CA THR A 36 11.55 -2.20 8.64
C THR A 36 10.46 -2.45 9.68
N SER A 37 10.21 -3.71 10.03
CA SER A 37 9.23 -4.11 11.06
C SER A 37 9.63 -3.57 12.43
N ILE A 38 10.92 -3.68 12.78
CA ILE A 38 11.47 -3.15 14.03
C ILE A 38 11.33 -1.61 14.07
N GLN A 39 11.62 -0.92 12.97
CA GLN A 39 11.46 0.53 12.88
C GLN A 39 10.01 0.96 13.06
N ARG A 40 9.05 0.24 12.47
CA ARG A 40 7.60 0.47 12.65
C ARG A 40 7.19 0.28 14.10
N ALA A 41 7.65 -0.79 14.74
CA ALA A 41 7.37 -1.09 16.13
C ALA A 41 7.93 0.01 17.06
N LEU A 42 9.17 0.48 16.84
CA LEU A 42 9.75 1.62 17.56
C LEU A 42 8.95 2.91 17.35
N SER A 43 8.50 3.19 16.14
CA SER A 43 7.67 4.37 15.85
C SER A 43 6.35 4.33 16.61
N SER A 44 5.72 3.17 16.70
CA SER A 44 4.48 2.98 17.49
C SER A 44 4.70 3.23 18.98
N ILE A 45 5.82 2.73 19.53
CA ILE A 45 6.17 2.96 20.94
C ILE A 45 6.47 4.45 21.18
N ARG A 46 7.24 5.10 20.31
CA ARG A 46 7.52 6.53 20.42
C ARG A 46 6.25 7.38 20.42
N SER A 47 5.30 7.05 19.56
CA SER A 47 3.99 7.74 19.50
C SER A 47 3.18 7.53 20.76
N LEU A 48 3.19 6.31 21.33
CA LEU A 48 2.51 6.02 22.56
C LEU A 48 3.12 6.80 23.74
N TYR A 49 4.44 6.77 23.89
CA TYR A 49 5.08 7.51 24.99
C TYR A 49 4.94 9.03 24.83
N ARG A 50 4.90 9.55 23.61
CA ARG A 50 4.53 10.95 23.36
C ARG A 50 3.15 11.26 23.93
N PHE A 51 2.17 10.43 23.60
CA PHE A 51 0.79 10.57 24.11
C PHE A 51 0.71 10.48 25.65
N ILE A 52 1.52 9.63 26.28
CA ILE A 52 1.58 9.52 27.74
C ILE A 52 2.26 10.77 28.33
N SER A 53 3.38 11.23 27.78
CA SER A 53 4.10 12.41 28.26
C SER A 53 3.30 13.71 28.14
N GLU A 54 2.40 13.81 27.17
CA GLU A 54 1.46 14.95 27.05
C GLU A 54 0.44 15.00 28.19
N ARG A 55 0.18 13.88 28.87
CA ARG A 55 -0.76 13.75 30.00
C ARG A 55 -0.06 13.70 31.35
N ASP A 56 1.15 13.18 31.37
CA ASP A 56 1.98 13.06 32.56
C ASP A 56 3.44 13.37 32.20
N ALA A 57 3.83 14.63 32.46
CA ALA A 57 5.18 15.13 32.13
C ALA A 57 6.30 14.42 32.92
N SER A 58 5.96 13.63 33.96
CA SER A 58 6.93 12.85 34.72
C SER A 58 7.42 11.61 33.94
N VAL A 59 6.66 11.18 32.89
CA VAL A 59 6.97 10.00 32.10
C VAL A 59 7.78 10.38 30.87
N GLY A 60 9.09 10.10 30.92
CA GLY A 60 9.98 10.25 29.76
C GLY A 60 9.72 9.23 28.66
N ASN A 61 10.15 9.50 27.43
CA ASN A 61 10.04 8.57 26.32
C ASN A 61 11.31 7.71 26.18
N PRO A 62 11.30 6.44 26.65
CA PRO A 62 12.49 5.57 26.65
C PRO A 62 12.93 5.12 25.26
N ALA A 63 12.11 5.34 24.24
CA ALA A 63 12.40 4.91 22.86
C ALA A 63 13.06 6.01 22.01
N LEU A 64 13.27 7.23 22.53
CA LEU A 64 13.85 8.34 21.75
C LEU A 64 15.28 8.04 21.30
N GLY A 65 16.15 7.56 22.21
CA GLY A 65 17.56 7.25 21.92
C GLY A 65 17.77 5.89 21.27
N VAL A 66 16.75 5.03 21.21
CA VAL A 66 16.89 3.68 20.67
C VAL A 66 16.86 3.70 19.14
N GLN A 67 17.88 3.14 18.50
CA GLN A 67 17.97 3.06 17.04
C GLN A 67 17.56 1.67 16.55
N ALA A 68 16.80 1.62 15.46
CA ALA A 68 16.55 0.37 14.73
C ALA A 68 17.79 -0.02 13.91
N PRO A 69 17.98 -1.31 13.61
CA PRO A 69 19.00 -1.77 12.68
C PRO A 69 18.90 -1.04 11.34
N LYS A 70 20.07 -0.69 10.76
CA LYS A 70 20.09 0.01 9.46
C LYS A 70 19.46 -0.87 8.38
N ARG A 71 18.50 -0.31 7.66
CA ARG A 71 17.91 -0.94 6.49
C ARG A 71 18.83 -0.75 5.28
N ARG A 72 19.15 -1.82 4.57
CA ARG A 72 19.64 -1.68 3.19
C ARG A 72 18.48 -1.12 2.35
N ARG A 73 18.62 0.07 1.81
CA ARG A 73 17.67 0.61 0.82
C ARG A 73 17.86 -0.16 -0.47
N ASN A 74 17.07 -1.18 -0.67
CA ASN A 74 16.92 -1.73 -2.01
C ASN A 74 16.15 -0.70 -2.83
N LEU A 75 16.75 -0.24 -3.93
CA LEU A 75 16.04 0.57 -4.91
C LEU A 75 14.85 -0.24 -5.43
N PRO A 76 13.68 0.40 -5.60
CA PRO A 76 12.57 -0.27 -6.24
C PRO A 76 13.03 -0.80 -7.61
N LYS A 77 12.71 -2.06 -7.91
CA LYS A 77 12.86 -2.58 -9.27
C LYS A 77 11.73 -1.94 -10.10
N THR A 78 12.04 -0.87 -10.79
CA THR A 78 11.16 -0.26 -11.78
C THR A 78 11.41 -0.94 -13.13
N LEU A 79 10.35 -1.14 -13.90
CA LEU A 79 10.48 -1.52 -15.30
C LEU A 79 11.04 -0.30 -16.04
N ASP A 80 12.01 -0.53 -16.92
CA ASP A 80 12.47 0.47 -17.86
C ASP A 80 11.45 0.66 -19.00
N PRO A 81 11.50 1.78 -19.73
CA PRO A 81 10.53 2.07 -20.80
C PRO A 81 10.49 1.00 -21.89
N ASP A 82 11.63 0.38 -22.19
CA ASP A 82 11.70 -0.65 -23.25
C ASP A 82 11.01 -1.94 -22.80
N SER A 83 11.19 -2.33 -21.54
CA SER A 83 10.47 -3.46 -20.94
C SER A 83 8.95 -3.23 -20.90
N VAL A 84 8.52 -1.99 -20.61
CA VAL A 84 7.11 -1.62 -20.66
C VAL A 84 6.56 -1.68 -22.07
N ASN A 85 7.29 -1.12 -23.05
CA ASN A 85 6.89 -1.18 -24.46
C ASN A 85 6.78 -2.63 -24.95
N HIS A 86 7.72 -3.49 -24.54
CA HIS A 86 7.68 -4.91 -24.89
C HIS A 86 6.46 -5.62 -24.29
N LEU A 87 6.09 -5.30 -23.05
CA LEU A 87 4.88 -5.83 -22.41
C LEU A 87 3.62 -5.53 -23.23
N PHE A 88 3.50 -4.32 -23.77
CA PHE A 88 2.33 -3.90 -24.54
C PHE A 88 2.37 -4.34 -26.03
N GLN A 89 3.45 -4.97 -26.48
CA GLN A 89 3.51 -5.63 -27.79
C GLN A 89 2.88 -7.03 -27.80
N TRP A 90 2.55 -7.56 -26.63
CA TRP A 90 1.87 -8.84 -26.51
C TRP A 90 0.52 -8.82 -27.23
N GLN A 91 0.24 -9.90 -28.00
CA GLN A 91 -1.01 -10.05 -28.74
C GLN A 91 -1.98 -10.93 -27.92
N PRO A 92 -3.08 -10.37 -27.40
CA PRO A 92 -4.08 -11.14 -26.67
C PRO A 92 -4.85 -12.05 -27.61
N GLU A 93 -5.04 -13.32 -27.22
CA GLU A 93 -5.76 -14.34 -28.00
C GLU A 93 -7.08 -14.73 -27.33
N THR A 94 -7.14 -14.77 -26.01
CA THR A 94 -8.31 -15.17 -25.24
C THR A 94 -9.02 -13.97 -24.60
N THR A 95 -10.29 -14.12 -24.21
CA THR A 95 -11.03 -13.08 -23.49
C THR A 95 -10.33 -12.66 -22.20
N LEU A 96 -9.65 -13.59 -21.53
CA LEU A 96 -8.88 -13.29 -20.31
C LEU A 96 -7.64 -12.46 -20.64
N ASP A 97 -6.98 -12.72 -21.77
CA ASP A 97 -5.85 -11.94 -22.22
C ASP A 97 -6.24 -10.50 -22.52
N PHE A 98 -7.39 -10.29 -23.18
CA PHE A 98 -7.92 -8.94 -23.42
C PHE A 98 -8.23 -8.22 -22.13
N ARG A 99 -8.75 -8.92 -21.11
CA ARG A 99 -8.95 -8.37 -19.76
C ARG A 99 -7.62 -7.94 -19.13
N ASP A 100 -6.64 -8.83 -19.18
CA ASP A 100 -5.34 -8.58 -18.54
C ASP A 100 -4.58 -7.44 -19.22
N MET A 101 -4.70 -7.33 -20.54
CA MET A 101 -4.19 -6.19 -21.31
C MET A 101 -4.90 -4.87 -20.89
N ALA A 102 -6.22 -4.88 -20.77
CA ALA A 102 -6.99 -3.71 -20.33
C ALA A 102 -6.60 -3.28 -18.91
N ILE A 103 -6.38 -4.23 -18.01
CA ILE A 103 -5.89 -3.98 -16.64
C ILE A 103 -4.49 -3.35 -16.68
N ALA A 104 -3.57 -3.90 -17.44
CA ALA A 104 -2.20 -3.40 -17.54
C ALA A 104 -2.16 -1.97 -18.11
N GLU A 105 -2.91 -1.72 -19.18
CA GLU A 105 -3.04 -0.41 -19.81
C GLU A 105 -3.65 0.63 -18.87
N LEU A 106 -4.71 0.28 -18.11
CA LEU A 106 -5.30 1.17 -17.12
C LEU A 106 -4.33 1.52 -16.00
N LEU A 107 -3.63 0.52 -15.44
CA LEU A 107 -2.65 0.75 -14.38
C LEU A 107 -1.52 1.67 -14.85
N TYR A 108 -0.99 1.42 -16.05
CA TYR A 108 0.11 2.20 -16.62
C TYR A 108 -0.31 3.64 -16.95
N SER A 109 -1.47 3.78 -17.58
CA SER A 109 -1.99 5.06 -18.06
C SER A 109 -2.43 6.00 -16.93
N SER A 110 -3.13 5.46 -15.93
CA SER A 110 -3.81 6.27 -14.90
C SER A 110 -3.11 6.25 -13.54
N GLY A 111 -2.13 5.38 -13.35
CA GLY A 111 -1.44 5.21 -12.07
C GLY A 111 -2.37 4.77 -10.94
N LEU A 112 -3.37 3.97 -11.25
CA LEU A 112 -4.31 3.40 -10.29
C LEU A 112 -3.60 2.55 -9.26
N ARG A 113 -4.07 2.59 -8.00
CA ARG A 113 -3.69 1.57 -7.03
C ARG A 113 -4.45 0.28 -7.31
N LEU A 114 -3.83 -0.86 -7.01
CA LEU A 114 -4.49 -2.17 -7.21
C LEU A 114 -5.88 -2.24 -6.54
N SER A 115 -6.02 -1.73 -5.33
CA SER A 115 -7.30 -1.70 -4.63
C SER A 115 -8.35 -0.82 -5.30
N GLU A 116 -7.94 0.26 -5.95
CA GLU A 116 -8.83 1.16 -6.69
C GLU A 116 -9.29 0.50 -7.99
N LEU A 117 -8.40 -0.20 -8.68
CA LEU A 117 -8.76 -0.96 -9.88
C LEU A 117 -9.76 -2.08 -9.56
N ILE A 118 -9.53 -2.86 -8.48
CA ILE A 118 -10.43 -3.95 -8.08
C ILE A 118 -11.84 -3.44 -7.71
N SER A 119 -11.93 -2.23 -7.15
CA SER A 119 -13.20 -1.62 -6.76
C SER A 119 -13.87 -0.78 -7.86
N ALA A 120 -13.19 -0.58 -8.98
CA ALA A 120 -13.70 0.23 -10.08
C ALA A 120 -14.81 -0.51 -10.84
N ASN A 121 -15.87 0.21 -11.17
CA ASN A 121 -16.94 -0.25 -12.02
C ASN A 121 -16.84 0.41 -13.40
N ILE A 122 -17.52 -0.16 -14.39
CA ILE A 122 -17.56 0.41 -15.74
C ILE A 122 -18.13 1.84 -15.73
N ASN A 123 -19.13 2.07 -14.90
CA ASN A 123 -19.79 3.38 -14.75
C ASN A 123 -18.86 4.45 -14.14
N ASP A 124 -17.75 4.06 -13.53
CA ASP A 124 -16.74 4.99 -13.02
C ASP A 124 -15.83 5.53 -14.14
N LEU A 125 -15.91 4.94 -15.36
CA LEU A 125 -15.11 5.30 -16.52
C LEU A 125 -15.93 6.11 -17.52
N GLU A 126 -15.61 7.39 -17.65
CA GLU A 126 -16.21 8.33 -18.60
C GLU A 126 -15.41 8.30 -19.91
N PHE A 127 -15.83 7.47 -20.88
CA PHE A 127 -15.10 7.23 -22.13
C PHE A 127 -14.91 8.52 -22.95
N ASN A 128 -15.94 9.36 -23.05
CA ASN A 128 -15.89 10.61 -23.81
C ASN A 128 -14.90 11.61 -23.25
N GLU A 129 -14.86 11.73 -21.91
CA GLU A 129 -13.98 12.65 -21.21
C GLU A 129 -12.61 12.04 -20.91
N ARG A 130 -12.46 10.74 -21.13
CA ARG A 130 -11.24 9.97 -20.83
C ARG A 130 -10.82 10.09 -19.38
N ILE A 131 -11.76 9.93 -18.47
CA ILE A 131 -11.57 10.10 -17.04
C ILE A 131 -12.11 8.86 -16.33
N ILE A 132 -11.36 8.37 -15.34
CA ILE A 132 -11.85 7.38 -14.38
C ILE A 132 -11.97 8.02 -12.99
N THR A 133 -13.12 7.80 -12.34
CA THR A 133 -13.39 8.27 -10.99
C THR A 133 -13.09 7.15 -10.00
N VAL A 134 -12.18 7.35 -9.05
CA VAL A 134 -11.79 6.33 -8.08
C VAL A 134 -11.92 6.82 -6.65
N THR A 135 -12.28 5.90 -5.75
CA THR A 135 -12.40 6.18 -4.32
C THR A 135 -11.23 5.55 -3.58
N GLY A 136 -10.39 6.39 -2.97
CA GLY A 136 -9.21 5.96 -2.24
C GLY A 136 -9.44 5.82 -0.73
N LYS A 137 -8.34 5.68 0.01
CA LYS A 137 -8.33 5.59 1.47
C LYS A 137 -9.04 6.79 2.10
N GLY A 138 -9.98 6.52 3.02
CA GLY A 138 -10.77 7.55 3.71
C GLY A 138 -11.97 8.05 2.90
N ARG A 139 -12.45 7.28 1.92
CA ARG A 139 -13.59 7.60 1.04
C ARG A 139 -13.40 8.92 0.24
N LYS A 140 -12.14 9.27 -0.05
CA LYS A 140 -11.86 10.42 -0.90
C LYS A 140 -11.86 9.98 -2.35
N THR A 141 -12.79 10.56 -3.13
CA THR A 141 -12.86 10.37 -4.58
C THR A 141 -11.89 11.32 -5.29
N ARG A 142 -11.34 10.84 -6.40
CA ARG A 142 -10.55 11.64 -7.32
C ARG A 142 -10.77 11.19 -8.77
N LYS A 143 -10.66 12.11 -9.69
CA LYS A 143 -10.70 11.85 -11.14
C LYS A 143 -9.27 11.71 -11.66
N LEU A 144 -9.03 10.70 -12.49
CA LEU A 144 -7.76 10.44 -13.11
C LEU A 144 -7.91 10.38 -14.63
N PRO A 145 -6.97 10.95 -15.40
CA PRO A 145 -7.00 10.84 -16.85
C PRO A 145 -6.69 9.41 -17.29
N VAL A 146 -7.30 8.97 -18.39
CA VAL A 146 -7.08 7.65 -19.00
C VAL A 146 -6.59 7.86 -20.43
N GLY A 147 -5.46 7.24 -20.78
CA GLY A 147 -4.88 7.32 -22.11
C GLY A 147 -5.71 6.56 -23.15
N GLY A 148 -5.59 7.01 -24.41
CA GLY A 148 -6.30 6.39 -25.53
C GLY A 148 -6.09 4.89 -25.70
N PRO A 149 -4.86 4.37 -25.58
CA PRO A 149 -4.61 2.93 -25.63
C PRO A 149 -5.37 2.15 -24.57
N ALA A 150 -5.40 2.63 -23.33
CA ALA A 150 -6.13 2.00 -22.23
C ALA A 150 -7.64 1.95 -22.49
N LEU A 151 -8.23 3.03 -22.99
CA LEU A 151 -9.66 3.06 -23.37
C LEU A 151 -9.98 2.02 -24.45
N LYS A 152 -9.18 1.96 -25.51
CA LYS A 152 -9.35 0.98 -26.57
C LYS A 152 -9.24 -0.46 -26.06
N ALA A 153 -8.30 -0.72 -25.15
CA ALA A 153 -8.14 -2.04 -24.56
C ALA A 153 -9.37 -2.42 -23.70
N VAL A 154 -9.90 -1.49 -22.90
CA VAL A 154 -11.13 -1.69 -22.13
C VAL A 154 -12.33 -1.92 -23.04
N GLU A 155 -12.55 -1.09 -24.06
CA GLU A 155 -13.63 -1.25 -25.04
C GLU A 155 -13.57 -2.61 -25.73
N LYS A 156 -12.36 -3.03 -26.13
CA LYS A 156 -12.18 -4.33 -26.77
C LYS A 156 -12.52 -5.47 -25.83
N TRP A 157 -12.05 -5.44 -24.59
CA TRP A 157 -12.40 -6.44 -23.59
C TRP A 157 -13.92 -6.47 -23.32
N LEU A 158 -14.56 -5.30 -23.14
CA LEU A 158 -16.00 -5.19 -22.92
C LEU A 158 -16.82 -5.82 -24.07
N SER A 159 -16.34 -5.69 -25.31
CA SER A 159 -17.00 -6.30 -26.49
C SER A 159 -16.89 -7.82 -26.55
N LEU A 160 -15.92 -8.41 -25.85
CA LEU A 160 -15.63 -9.84 -25.87
C LEU A 160 -16.05 -10.59 -24.61
N ARG A 161 -16.26 -9.88 -23.49
CA ARG A 161 -16.64 -10.51 -22.25
C ARG A 161 -18.05 -11.09 -22.33
N PRO A 162 -18.33 -12.24 -21.69
CA PRO A 162 -19.70 -12.71 -21.51
C PRO A 162 -20.50 -11.65 -20.75
N LEU A 163 -21.70 -11.33 -21.20
CA LEU A 163 -22.63 -10.45 -20.49
C LEU A 163 -22.98 -11.10 -19.15
N GLY A 164 -22.65 -10.44 -18.04
CA GLY A 164 -23.10 -10.85 -16.71
C GLY A 164 -24.60 -10.56 -16.56
N THR A 165 -25.25 -11.24 -15.64
CA THR A 165 -26.68 -11.02 -15.31
C THR A 165 -26.95 -9.59 -14.80
N GLU A 166 -25.94 -8.85 -14.39
CA GLU A 166 -26.05 -7.45 -13.95
C GLU A 166 -25.94 -6.41 -15.09
N ASP A 167 -25.52 -6.84 -16.29
CA ASP A 167 -25.37 -5.96 -17.46
C ASP A 167 -26.69 -5.81 -18.25
N VAL A 168 -27.74 -6.51 -17.84
CA VAL A 168 -29.08 -6.44 -18.45
C VAL A 168 -29.96 -5.55 -17.58
N GLN A 169 -29.75 -4.25 -17.62
CA GLN A 169 -30.80 -3.29 -17.24
C GLN A 169 -31.34 -2.63 -18.52
N PRO A 170 -32.68 -2.58 -18.64
CA PRO A 170 -33.35 -1.99 -19.81
C PRO A 170 -33.13 -0.50 -19.93
#